data_b2b48674a7417954bc6a0b965700b27a
#
_entry.id   b2b48674a7417954bc6a0b965700b27a
#
_cell.length_a   1.000
_cell.length_b   1.000
_cell.length_c   1.000
_cell.angle_alpha   90.00
_cell.angle_beta   90.00
_cell.angle_gamma   90.00
#
_symmetry.space_group_name_H-M   'P 1'
#
loop_
_entity.id
_entity.type
_entity.pdbx_description
1 polymer ?
#
loop_
_entity_poly.entity_id
_entity_poly.type
_entity_poly.pdbx_seq_one_letter_code
_entity_poly.pdbx_strand_id
1 'polypeptide(L)'
;LNDIQINGRKLIPTSLKIEDGVMTFRIVINVTPIDTERAGKIMPMPPEKVRDKKLKTMTTRFTWLEREAGKKIDTGELIKMVHDITTHIFGETMLNPGSVQQTEQVYAQEFRKIYASDEWLYGKSEGIRLKNLLNQDDFIGRGRAKALGGLIWVTLVIRQGIVIHSIINGDWHPRPIDSVSWLEEALAGEEAKIKPLKKRVKNF
;
A
#
# COMPACT_ATOMS: atom_id res chain seq x y z
N LEU A 1 6.47 -4.47 -13.18
CA LEU A 1 6.17 -3.10 -12.74
C LEU A 1 4.85 -2.70 -13.37
N ASN A 2 3.96 -2.17 -12.58
CA ASN A 2 2.59 -1.80 -12.96
C ASN A 2 2.40 -0.29 -13.19
N ASP A 3 3.48 0.49 -13.22
CA ASP A 3 3.41 1.94 -13.43
C ASP A 3 3.76 2.29 -14.88
N ILE A 4 3.07 3.25 -15.48
CA ILE A 4 3.48 3.89 -16.72
C ILE A 4 4.44 5.04 -16.37
N GLN A 5 5.61 5.04 -17.00
CA GLN A 5 6.70 5.95 -16.71
C GLN A 5 7.17 6.70 -17.96
N ILE A 6 7.61 7.94 -17.77
CA ILE A 6 8.33 8.73 -18.76
C ILE A 6 9.70 9.08 -18.17
N ASN A 7 10.77 8.70 -18.86
CA ASN A 7 12.17 8.92 -18.42
C ASN A 7 12.43 8.44 -16.98
N GLY A 8 11.86 7.30 -16.62
CA GLY A 8 11.98 6.70 -15.28
C GLY A 8 11.14 7.39 -14.19
N ARG A 9 10.36 8.40 -14.54
CA ARG A 9 9.43 9.08 -13.62
C ARG A 9 8.02 8.52 -13.78
N LYS A 10 7.36 8.27 -12.67
CA LYS A 10 6.00 7.75 -12.63
C LYS A 10 5.01 8.83 -13.07
N LEU A 11 4.28 8.54 -14.15
CA LEU A 11 3.18 9.36 -14.65
C LEU A 11 1.83 8.79 -14.21
N ILE A 12 1.61 7.49 -14.45
CA ILE A 12 0.34 6.81 -14.19
C ILE A 12 0.60 5.60 -13.28
N PRO A 13 0.33 5.71 -11.97
CA PRO A 13 0.23 4.53 -11.12
C PRO A 13 -0.99 3.70 -11.50
N THR A 14 -0.81 2.38 -11.51
CA THR A 14 -1.88 1.44 -11.78
C THR A 14 -2.02 0.43 -10.64
N SER A 15 -3.22 -0.09 -10.45
CA SER A 15 -3.48 -1.20 -9.54
C SER A 15 -4.54 -2.14 -10.11
N LEU A 16 -4.37 -3.43 -9.82
CA LEU A 16 -5.29 -4.48 -10.20
C LEU A 16 -5.72 -5.24 -8.93
N LYS A 17 -7.00 -5.48 -8.79
CA LYS A 17 -7.58 -6.37 -7.77
C LYS A 17 -8.53 -7.35 -8.47
N ILE A 18 -8.47 -8.62 -8.08
CA ILE A 18 -9.44 -9.63 -8.47
C ILE A 18 -10.10 -10.13 -7.19
N GLU A 19 -11.41 -10.03 -7.11
CA GLU A 19 -12.20 -10.44 -5.95
C GLU A 19 -13.54 -10.97 -6.45
N ASP A 20 -13.94 -12.15 -5.99
CA ASP A 20 -15.19 -12.81 -6.37
C ASP A 20 -15.42 -12.94 -7.90
N GLY A 21 -14.34 -13.18 -8.64
CA GLY A 21 -14.39 -13.28 -10.11
C GLY A 21 -14.46 -11.93 -10.84
N VAL A 22 -14.51 -10.83 -10.11
CA VAL A 22 -14.52 -9.46 -10.66
C VAL A 22 -13.12 -8.88 -10.66
N MET A 23 -12.67 -8.39 -11.82
CA MET A 23 -11.42 -7.68 -11.98
C MET A 23 -11.65 -6.17 -11.89
N THR A 24 -11.05 -5.54 -10.90
CA THR A 24 -11.00 -4.08 -10.78
C THR A 24 -9.62 -3.59 -11.18
N PHE A 25 -9.54 -2.91 -12.31
CA PHE A 25 -8.33 -2.23 -12.76
C PHE A 25 -8.47 -0.72 -12.54
N ARG A 26 -7.49 -0.13 -11.89
CA ARG A 26 -7.47 1.31 -11.59
C ARG A 26 -6.22 1.96 -12.17
N ILE A 27 -6.42 3.11 -12.78
CA ILE A 27 -5.36 4.01 -13.23
C ILE A 27 -5.56 5.38 -12.58
N VAL A 28 -4.47 6.03 -12.20
CA VAL A 28 -4.49 7.41 -11.71
C VAL A 28 -3.61 8.24 -12.63
N ILE A 29 -4.20 9.15 -13.38
CA ILE A 29 -3.46 10.00 -14.30
C ILE A 29 -3.08 11.29 -13.59
N ASN A 30 -1.78 11.51 -13.39
CA ASN A 30 -1.29 12.76 -12.84
C ASN A 30 -1.31 13.84 -13.92
N VAL A 31 -2.27 14.75 -13.89
CA VAL A 31 -2.46 15.81 -14.91
C VAL A 31 -1.62 17.03 -14.59
N THR A 32 -1.74 17.57 -13.37
CA THR A 32 -1.14 18.81 -12.90
C THR A 32 0.05 18.56 -11.96
N PRO A 33 0.82 19.59 -11.60
CA PRO A 33 1.93 19.45 -10.64
C PRO A 33 1.52 18.77 -9.33
N ILE A 34 2.33 17.79 -8.92
CA ILE A 34 2.18 17.13 -7.61
C ILE A 34 3.03 17.91 -6.60
N ASP A 35 2.43 18.31 -5.48
CA ASP A 35 3.18 18.85 -4.34
C ASP A 35 3.99 17.72 -3.67
N THR A 36 5.17 17.48 -4.24
CA THR A 36 6.07 16.40 -3.80
C THR A 36 6.75 16.71 -2.47
N GLU A 37 6.87 17.97 -2.09
CA GLU A 37 7.41 18.37 -0.79
C GLU A 37 6.41 18.00 0.31
N ARG A 38 5.16 18.41 0.15
CA ARG A 38 4.08 18.06 1.07
C ARG A 38 3.87 16.55 1.13
N ALA A 39 3.86 15.88 -0.02
CA ALA A 39 3.76 14.42 -0.08
C ALA A 39 4.91 13.73 0.67
N GLY A 40 6.15 14.23 0.57
CA GLY A 40 7.29 13.71 1.30
C GLY A 40 7.21 13.89 2.82
N LYS A 41 6.57 14.97 3.28
CA LYS A 41 6.32 15.21 4.71
C LYS A 41 5.23 14.29 5.27
N ILE A 42 4.16 14.06 4.49
CA ILE A 42 3.02 13.21 4.90
C ILE A 42 3.36 11.72 4.80
N MET A 43 4.08 11.34 3.75
CA MET A 43 4.46 9.95 3.47
C MET A 43 5.98 9.81 3.40
N PRO A 44 6.70 9.84 4.54
CA PRO A 44 8.14 9.67 4.54
C PRO A 44 8.52 8.30 3.98
N MET A 45 9.39 8.30 2.97
CA MET A 45 9.87 7.06 2.36
C MET A 45 11.04 6.48 3.14
N PRO A 46 10.95 5.22 3.61
CA PRO A 46 12.08 4.54 4.21
C PRO A 46 13.27 4.47 3.23
N PRO A 47 14.51 4.75 3.69
CA PRO A 47 15.70 4.70 2.84
C PRO A 47 15.88 3.37 2.10
N GLU A 48 15.47 2.26 2.72
CA GLU A 48 15.56 0.92 2.15
C GLU A 48 14.67 0.75 0.92
N LYS A 49 13.53 1.45 0.86
CA LYS A 49 12.60 1.40 -0.28
C LYS A 49 13.16 2.02 -1.56
N VAL A 50 14.11 2.93 -1.41
CA VAL A 50 14.67 3.71 -2.52
C VAL A 50 16.13 3.37 -2.82
N ARG A 51 16.76 2.49 -2.03
CA ARG A 51 18.19 2.17 -2.14
C ARG A 51 18.60 1.66 -3.53
N ASP A 52 17.74 0.89 -4.19
CA ASP A 52 17.94 0.31 -5.52
C ASP A 52 17.34 1.16 -6.66
N LYS A 53 16.78 2.32 -6.34
CA LYS A 53 16.16 3.20 -7.34
C LYS A 53 17.14 4.26 -7.84
N LYS A 54 17.14 4.51 -9.16
CA LYS A 54 17.94 5.60 -9.77
C LYS A 54 17.48 6.96 -9.27
N LEU A 55 16.15 7.15 -9.13
CA LEU A 55 15.53 8.38 -8.65
C LEU A 55 15.12 8.20 -7.19
N LYS A 56 15.80 8.89 -6.27
CA LYS A 56 15.74 8.64 -4.82
C LYS A 56 14.76 9.53 -4.06
N THR A 57 14.37 10.67 -4.61
CA THR A 57 13.48 11.62 -3.94
C THR A 57 12.06 11.56 -4.51
N MET A 58 11.06 11.96 -3.73
CA MET A 58 9.68 12.09 -4.24
C MET A 58 9.61 13.04 -5.43
N THR A 59 10.29 14.17 -5.36
CA THR A 59 10.35 15.19 -6.42
C THR A 59 10.88 14.65 -7.75
N THR A 60 11.84 13.74 -7.72
CA THR A 60 12.44 13.18 -8.95
C THR A 60 11.70 11.94 -9.46
N ARG A 61 10.83 11.31 -8.66
CA ARG A 61 10.17 10.05 -9.01
C ARG A 61 8.84 10.22 -9.75
N PHE A 62 8.20 11.38 -9.63
CA PHE A 62 6.90 11.62 -10.23
C PHE A 62 7.00 12.64 -11.36
N THR A 63 6.10 12.50 -12.32
CA THR A 63 5.83 13.49 -13.35
C THR A 63 4.33 13.61 -13.58
N TRP A 64 3.91 14.55 -14.42
CA TRP A 64 2.50 14.81 -14.73
C TRP A 64 2.35 15.19 -16.20
N LEU A 65 1.15 15.04 -16.75
CA LEU A 65 0.88 15.22 -18.18
C LEU A 65 1.24 16.61 -18.69
N GLU A 66 0.86 17.68 -17.99
CA GLU A 66 1.14 19.05 -18.44
C GLU A 66 2.64 19.31 -18.59
N ARG A 67 3.45 18.73 -17.70
CA ARG A 67 4.91 18.83 -17.79
C ARG A 67 5.45 18.13 -19.02
N GLU A 68 5.02 16.90 -19.26
CA GLU A 68 5.55 16.07 -20.34
C GLU A 68 5.01 16.53 -21.72
N ALA A 69 3.78 17.06 -21.75
CA ALA A 69 3.17 17.64 -22.96
C ALA A 69 3.63 19.08 -23.25
N GLY A 70 4.24 19.78 -22.30
CA GLY A 70 4.63 21.19 -22.43
C GLY A 70 3.46 22.17 -22.56
N LYS A 71 2.25 21.75 -22.22
CA LYS A 71 1.03 22.56 -22.29
C LYS A 71 0.02 22.18 -21.21
N LYS A 72 -0.93 23.08 -20.94
CA LYS A 72 -2.07 22.77 -20.08
C LYS A 72 -2.95 21.69 -20.73
N ILE A 73 -3.50 20.82 -19.89
CA ILE A 73 -4.38 19.73 -20.29
C ILE A 73 -5.77 20.02 -19.75
N ASP A 74 -6.77 20.08 -20.61
CA ASP A 74 -8.16 20.11 -20.20
C ASP A 74 -8.61 18.74 -19.70
N THR A 75 -9.12 18.70 -18.49
CA THR A 75 -9.54 17.44 -17.86
C THR A 75 -10.77 16.83 -18.56
N GLY A 76 -11.66 17.66 -19.10
CA GLY A 76 -12.83 17.19 -19.86
C GLY A 76 -12.42 16.51 -21.16
N GLU A 77 -11.47 17.10 -21.91
CA GLU A 77 -10.90 16.47 -23.10
C GLU A 77 -10.20 15.16 -22.79
N LEU A 78 -9.47 15.10 -21.65
CA LEU A 78 -8.81 13.88 -21.23
C LEU A 78 -9.83 12.77 -20.88
N ILE A 79 -10.89 13.10 -20.15
CA ILE A 79 -11.99 12.15 -19.83
C ILE A 79 -12.61 11.62 -21.11
N LYS A 80 -12.92 12.52 -22.07
CA LYS A 80 -13.46 12.12 -23.37
C LYS A 80 -12.52 11.18 -24.11
N MET A 81 -11.22 11.49 -24.16
CA MET A 81 -10.21 10.62 -24.79
C MET A 81 -10.17 9.23 -24.14
N VAL A 82 -10.19 9.14 -22.79
CA VAL A 82 -10.21 7.86 -22.08
C VAL A 82 -11.49 7.09 -22.40
N HIS A 83 -12.64 7.77 -22.45
CA HIS A 83 -13.91 7.17 -22.86
C HIS A 83 -13.83 6.61 -24.29
N ASP A 84 -13.38 7.39 -25.25
CA ASP A 84 -13.30 7.01 -26.66
C ASP A 84 -12.36 5.81 -26.87
N ILE A 85 -11.20 5.80 -26.20
CA ILE A 85 -10.26 4.67 -26.24
C ILE A 85 -10.90 3.42 -25.62
N THR A 86 -11.58 3.56 -24.48
CA THR A 86 -12.23 2.42 -23.79
C THR A 86 -13.34 1.83 -24.66
N THR A 87 -14.16 2.69 -25.26
CA THR A 87 -15.21 2.30 -26.22
C THR A 87 -14.62 1.59 -27.44
N HIS A 88 -13.53 2.09 -27.97
CA HIS A 88 -12.84 1.47 -29.11
C HIS A 88 -12.32 0.05 -28.78
N ILE A 89 -11.77 -0.14 -27.59
CA ILE A 89 -11.18 -1.44 -27.19
C ILE A 89 -12.24 -2.45 -26.78
N PHE A 90 -13.25 -2.04 -26.03
CA PHE A 90 -14.23 -2.95 -25.37
C PHE A 90 -15.62 -2.91 -26.00
N GLY A 91 -15.91 -1.96 -26.89
CA GLY A 91 -17.22 -1.73 -27.48
C GLY A 91 -18.11 -0.80 -26.66
N GLU A 92 -19.08 -0.16 -27.33
CA GLU A 92 -19.98 0.86 -26.72
C GLU A 92 -20.84 0.32 -25.59
N THR A 93 -21.19 -0.98 -25.64
CA THR A 93 -22.02 -1.63 -24.61
C THR A 93 -21.35 -1.75 -23.24
N MET A 94 -20.05 -1.55 -23.16
CA MET A 94 -19.28 -1.67 -21.93
C MET A 94 -19.28 -0.39 -21.08
N LEU A 95 -19.66 0.74 -21.67
CA LEU A 95 -19.70 2.04 -20.99
C LEU A 95 -21.15 2.53 -20.95
N ASN A 96 -21.74 2.46 -19.78
CA ASN A 96 -23.07 3.00 -19.52
C ASN A 96 -22.97 4.20 -18.57
N PRO A 97 -22.80 5.43 -19.11
CA PRO A 97 -22.74 6.62 -18.27
C PRO A 97 -24.09 6.85 -17.62
N GLY A 98 -24.10 6.87 -16.30
CA GLY A 98 -25.30 7.09 -15.50
C GLY A 98 -25.05 8.05 -14.35
N SER A 99 -26.12 8.61 -13.80
CA SER A 99 -26.06 9.30 -12.52
C SER A 99 -25.95 8.31 -11.37
N VAL A 100 -25.32 8.72 -10.27
CA VAL A 100 -25.23 7.91 -9.05
C VAL A 100 -26.64 7.58 -8.57
N GLN A 101 -26.95 6.30 -8.45
CA GLN A 101 -28.23 5.79 -8.01
C GLN A 101 -28.46 6.07 -6.52
N GLN A 102 -29.72 6.16 -6.10
CA GLN A 102 -30.04 6.36 -4.68
C GLN A 102 -29.50 5.24 -3.78
N THR A 103 -29.54 4.00 -4.27
CA THR A 103 -28.96 2.83 -3.59
C THR A 103 -27.44 2.97 -3.39
N GLU A 104 -26.73 3.47 -4.40
CA GLU A 104 -25.29 3.73 -4.31
C GLU A 104 -24.96 4.84 -3.30
N GLN A 105 -25.82 5.87 -3.22
CA GLN A 105 -25.69 6.94 -2.21
C GLN A 105 -25.87 6.40 -0.80
N VAL A 106 -26.83 5.49 -0.58
CA VAL A 106 -27.03 4.82 0.72
C VAL A 106 -25.80 4.01 1.08
N TYR A 107 -25.31 3.15 0.19
CA TYR A 107 -24.08 2.39 0.41
C TYR A 107 -22.86 3.28 0.67
N ALA A 108 -22.71 4.37 -0.08
CA ALA A 108 -21.63 5.33 0.16
C ALA A 108 -21.67 5.93 1.57
N GLN A 109 -22.86 6.20 2.12
CA GLN A 109 -23.01 6.68 3.50
C GLN A 109 -22.65 5.62 4.54
N GLU A 110 -23.03 4.35 4.30
CA GLU A 110 -22.66 3.24 5.17
C GLU A 110 -21.15 3.01 5.17
N PHE A 111 -20.53 2.93 4.00
CA PHE A 111 -19.09 2.79 3.86
C PHE A 111 -18.33 3.98 4.45
N ARG A 112 -18.88 5.20 4.37
CA ARG A 112 -18.28 6.36 5.02
C ARG A 112 -18.14 6.19 6.52
N LYS A 113 -19.13 5.58 7.19
CA LYS A 113 -19.04 5.29 8.64
C LYS A 113 -17.89 4.34 8.95
N ILE A 114 -17.73 3.29 8.12
CA ILE A 114 -16.65 2.31 8.27
C ILE A 114 -15.30 2.99 8.04
N TYR A 115 -15.13 3.66 6.90
CA TYR A 115 -13.84 4.25 6.50
C TYR A 115 -13.43 5.47 7.34
N ALA A 116 -14.36 6.13 8.01
CA ALA A 116 -14.07 7.21 8.95
C ALA A 116 -13.90 6.73 10.40
N SER A 117 -14.08 5.45 10.68
CA SER A 117 -13.89 4.90 12.03
C SER A 117 -12.42 4.83 12.42
N ASP A 118 -12.14 4.98 13.71
CA ASP A 118 -10.77 4.82 14.25
C ASP A 118 -10.24 3.41 14.03
N GLU A 119 -11.10 2.41 14.04
CA GLU A 119 -10.72 1.03 13.72
C GLU A 119 -10.19 0.88 12.29
N TRP A 120 -10.86 1.48 11.31
CA TRP A 120 -10.37 1.47 9.93
C TRP A 120 -9.08 2.28 9.77
N LEU A 121 -9.03 3.48 10.35
CA LEU A 121 -7.91 4.41 10.15
C LEU A 121 -6.65 3.97 10.89
N TYR A 122 -6.78 3.39 12.07
CA TYR A 122 -5.67 3.14 12.97
C TYR A 122 -5.57 1.70 13.47
N GLY A 123 -6.63 0.89 13.38
CA GLY A 123 -6.72 -0.43 14.01
C GLY A 123 -5.59 -1.40 13.61
N LYS A 124 -5.06 -1.26 12.38
CA LYS A 124 -3.90 -2.04 11.91
C LYS A 124 -2.55 -1.37 12.17
N SER A 125 -2.52 -0.17 12.74
CA SER A 125 -1.26 0.51 13.04
C SER A 125 -0.49 -0.22 14.15
N GLU A 126 0.84 -0.28 14.00
CA GLU A 126 1.71 -0.88 15.02
C GLU A 126 1.47 -0.25 16.40
N GLY A 127 1.31 1.08 16.45
CA GLY A 127 1.12 1.80 17.71
C GLY A 127 -0.11 1.37 18.47
N ILE A 128 -1.26 1.16 17.81
CA ILE A 128 -2.50 0.69 18.47
C ILE A 128 -2.37 -0.79 18.84
N ARG A 129 -1.83 -1.64 17.97
CA ARG A 129 -1.57 -3.03 18.27
C ARG A 129 -0.68 -3.17 19.52
N LEU A 130 0.41 -2.39 19.59
CA LEU A 130 1.32 -2.40 20.73
C LEU A 130 0.68 -1.88 22.02
N LYS A 131 -0.13 -0.82 21.95
CA LYS A 131 -0.75 -0.21 23.15
C LYS A 131 -1.52 -1.23 24.00
N ASN A 132 -2.16 -2.20 23.35
CA ASN A 132 -2.95 -3.23 24.01
C ASN A 132 -2.14 -4.46 24.42
N LEU A 133 -0.88 -4.59 23.99
CA LEU A 133 -0.04 -5.76 24.18
C LEU A 133 1.12 -5.54 25.17
N LEU A 134 1.48 -4.27 25.43
CA LEU A 134 2.66 -3.91 26.21
C LEU A 134 2.38 -3.87 27.71
N ASN A 135 3.25 -4.49 28.47
CA ASN A 135 3.41 -4.27 29.90
C ASN A 135 4.62 -3.37 30.17
N GLN A 136 4.71 -2.87 31.40
CA GLN A 136 5.73 -1.86 31.79
C GLN A 136 7.17 -2.36 31.59
N ASP A 137 7.42 -3.66 31.75
CA ASP A 137 8.76 -4.26 31.67
C ASP A 137 9.05 -4.92 30.32
N ASP A 138 8.22 -4.70 29.31
CA ASP A 138 8.42 -5.31 28.00
C ASP A 138 9.43 -4.51 27.16
N PHE A 139 10.33 -5.24 26.50
CA PHE A 139 11.25 -4.68 25.53
C PHE A 139 10.68 -4.81 24.11
N ILE A 140 10.84 -3.77 23.31
CA ILE A 140 10.43 -3.75 21.91
C ILE A 140 11.66 -3.85 21.01
N GLY A 141 11.81 -4.97 20.30
CA GLY A 141 12.78 -5.15 19.23
C GLY A 141 12.17 -4.79 17.87
N ARG A 142 12.86 -4.02 17.06
CA ARG A 142 12.43 -3.68 15.68
C ARG A 142 13.49 -4.01 14.67
N GLY A 143 13.06 -4.55 13.54
CA GLY A 143 13.91 -4.81 12.39
C GLY A 143 13.18 -4.54 11.08
N ARG A 144 13.95 -4.18 10.05
CA ARG A 144 13.42 -4.04 8.70
C ARG A 144 14.45 -4.47 7.68
N ALA A 145 13.96 -5.06 6.60
CA ALA A 145 14.79 -5.52 5.51
C ALA A 145 14.04 -5.42 4.19
N LYS A 146 14.78 -5.21 3.11
CA LYS A 146 14.24 -5.31 1.76
C LYS A 146 14.55 -6.69 1.20
N ALA A 147 13.49 -7.43 0.88
CA ALA A 147 13.53 -8.70 0.17
C ALA A 147 13.14 -8.51 -1.31
N LEU A 148 13.23 -9.58 -2.11
CA LEU A 148 12.79 -9.57 -3.52
C LEU A 148 11.31 -9.22 -3.67
N GLY A 149 10.46 -9.69 -2.74
CA GLY A 149 9.01 -9.45 -2.76
C GLY A 149 8.59 -8.07 -2.28
N GLY A 150 9.46 -7.33 -1.58
CA GLY A 150 9.13 -6.03 -1.01
C GLY A 150 9.87 -5.72 0.27
N LEU A 151 9.42 -4.71 0.97
CA LEU A 151 9.97 -4.28 2.25
C LEU A 151 9.25 -5.00 3.39
N ILE A 152 9.99 -5.52 4.35
CA ILE A 152 9.47 -6.23 5.52
C ILE A 152 9.86 -5.45 6.77
N TRP A 153 8.91 -5.24 7.65
CA TRP A 153 9.10 -4.72 9.01
C TRP A 153 8.67 -5.77 10.03
N VAL A 154 9.47 -5.97 11.02
CA VAL A 154 9.16 -6.88 12.14
C VAL A 154 9.32 -6.12 13.44
N THR A 155 8.29 -6.20 14.28
CA THR A 155 8.32 -5.69 15.64
C THR A 155 8.05 -6.86 16.58
N LEU A 156 8.93 -7.06 17.55
CA LEU A 156 8.82 -8.10 18.57
C LEU A 156 8.56 -7.45 19.93
N VAL A 157 7.59 -7.94 20.66
CA VAL A 157 7.40 -7.66 22.09
C VAL A 157 8.07 -8.79 22.86
N ILE A 158 9.06 -8.44 23.68
CA ILE A 158 9.93 -9.39 24.37
C ILE A 158 9.77 -9.18 25.88
N ARG A 159 9.47 -10.27 26.58
CA ARG A 159 9.37 -10.32 28.05
C ARG A 159 10.31 -11.40 28.58
N GLN A 160 11.19 -11.02 29.49
CA GLN A 160 12.18 -11.95 30.10
C GLN A 160 12.97 -12.77 29.05
N GLY A 161 13.30 -12.16 27.89
CA GLY A 161 14.04 -12.80 26.83
C GLY A 161 13.24 -13.71 25.89
N ILE A 162 11.93 -13.79 26.09
CA ILE A 162 10.99 -14.57 25.25
C ILE A 162 10.14 -13.62 24.42
N VAL A 163 9.89 -13.98 23.16
CA VAL A 163 8.95 -13.28 22.29
C VAL A 163 7.52 -13.56 22.74
N ILE A 164 6.80 -12.53 23.16
CA ILE A 164 5.40 -12.64 23.59
C ILE A 164 4.45 -12.38 22.43
N HIS A 165 4.78 -11.36 21.61
CA HIS A 165 4.05 -11.04 20.39
C HIS A 165 5.00 -10.62 19.29
N SER A 166 4.60 -10.86 18.05
CA SER A 166 5.26 -10.34 16.88
C SER A 166 4.25 -9.62 15.97
N ILE A 167 4.71 -8.55 15.31
CA ILE A 167 3.94 -7.80 14.32
C ILE A 167 4.79 -7.75 13.06
N ILE A 168 4.28 -8.33 11.98
CA ILE A 168 4.97 -8.37 10.68
C ILE A 168 4.17 -7.55 9.68
N ASN A 169 4.79 -6.51 9.15
CA ASN A 169 4.21 -5.62 8.16
C ASN A 169 5.13 -5.51 6.92
N GLY A 170 4.57 -4.99 5.83
CA GLY A 170 5.39 -4.78 4.64
C GLY A 170 4.60 -4.31 3.42
N ASP A 171 5.31 -4.18 2.28
CA ASP A 171 4.72 -3.85 0.98
C ASP A 171 4.86 -5.02 -0.02
N TRP A 172 4.48 -6.20 0.40
CA TRP A 172 4.52 -7.46 -0.35
C TRP A 172 3.18 -8.19 -0.26
N HIS A 173 2.99 -9.19 -1.12
CA HIS A 173 1.76 -9.99 -1.16
C HIS A 173 2.05 -11.38 -0.62
N PRO A 174 1.62 -11.71 0.62
CA PRO A 174 1.78 -13.05 1.19
C PRO A 174 0.93 -14.07 0.42
N ARG A 175 1.43 -15.29 0.33
CA ARG A 175 0.69 -16.43 -0.21
C ARG A 175 1.02 -17.68 0.59
N PRO A 176 0.05 -18.32 1.25
CA PRO A 176 -1.35 -17.87 1.40
C PRO A 176 -1.46 -16.56 2.19
N ILE A 177 -2.63 -15.91 2.16
CA ILE A 177 -2.84 -14.59 2.78
C ILE A 177 -2.59 -14.62 4.30
N ASP A 178 -2.94 -15.73 4.93
CA ASP A 178 -2.83 -15.93 6.38
C ASP A 178 -1.41 -16.32 6.85
N SER A 179 -0.45 -16.50 5.92
CA SER A 179 0.91 -16.90 6.29
C SER A 179 1.59 -15.92 7.25
N VAL A 180 1.21 -14.64 7.23
CA VAL A 180 1.75 -13.64 8.14
C VAL A 180 1.28 -13.89 9.57
N SER A 181 -0.04 -14.05 9.78
CA SER A 181 -0.59 -14.32 11.11
C SER A 181 -0.07 -15.63 11.68
N TRP A 182 0.02 -16.67 10.86
CA TRP A 182 0.61 -17.95 11.29
C TRP A 182 2.08 -17.80 11.70
N LEU A 183 2.86 -16.99 10.97
CA LEU A 183 4.25 -16.72 11.35
C LEU A 183 4.34 -15.88 12.62
N GLU A 184 3.48 -14.88 12.79
CA GLU A 184 3.36 -14.10 14.01
C GLU A 184 3.09 -15.01 15.22
N GLU A 185 2.15 -15.93 15.12
CA GLU A 185 1.83 -16.92 16.15
C GLU A 185 2.99 -17.90 16.40
N ALA A 186 3.64 -18.37 15.33
CA ALA A 186 4.75 -19.31 15.42
C ALA A 186 5.98 -18.72 16.13
N LEU A 187 6.17 -17.41 16.10
CA LEU A 187 7.28 -16.73 16.78
C LEU A 187 7.01 -16.51 18.28
N ALA A 188 5.76 -16.56 18.71
CA ALA A 188 5.42 -16.45 20.13
C ALA A 188 5.98 -17.64 20.92
N GLY A 189 6.56 -17.37 22.09
CA GLY A 189 7.20 -18.37 22.93
C GLY A 189 8.66 -18.69 22.59
N GLU A 190 9.18 -18.23 21.46
CA GLU A 190 10.58 -18.44 21.08
C GLU A 190 11.53 -17.53 21.88
N GLU A 191 12.74 -18.00 22.14
CA GLU A 191 13.79 -17.12 22.68
C GLU A 191 14.10 -15.99 21.73
N ALA A 192 14.17 -14.75 22.25
CA ALA A 192 14.51 -13.55 21.47
C ALA A 192 15.99 -13.49 21.10
N LYS A 193 16.51 -14.55 20.48
CA LYS A 193 17.87 -14.71 19.99
C LYS A 193 17.88 -15.05 18.51
N ILE A 194 18.94 -14.65 17.81
CA ILE A 194 19.05 -14.83 16.35
C ILE A 194 18.92 -16.31 15.94
N LYS A 195 19.57 -17.24 16.64
CA LYS A 195 19.57 -18.67 16.27
C LYS A 195 18.18 -19.32 16.39
N PRO A 196 17.48 -19.25 17.56
CA PRO A 196 16.12 -19.76 17.69
C PRO A 196 15.18 -19.16 16.65
N LEU A 197 15.11 -17.84 16.54
CA LEU A 197 14.23 -17.15 15.58
C LEU A 197 14.49 -17.55 14.14
N LYS A 198 15.76 -17.62 13.72
CA LYS A 198 16.11 -18.11 12.36
C LYS A 198 15.68 -19.56 12.14
N LYS A 199 15.85 -20.44 13.13
CA LYS A 199 15.41 -21.83 13.05
C LYS A 199 13.89 -21.90 12.89
N ARG A 200 13.14 -21.12 13.68
CA ARG A 200 11.68 -21.10 13.62
C ARG A 200 11.16 -20.64 12.26
N VAL A 201 11.69 -19.51 11.73
CA VAL A 201 11.30 -18.99 10.41
C VAL A 201 11.65 -19.95 9.27
N LYS A 202 12.74 -20.73 9.37
CA LYS A 202 13.12 -21.71 8.33
C LYS A 202 12.23 -22.95 8.31
N ASN A 203 11.66 -23.29 9.45
CA ASN A 203 10.81 -24.49 9.60
C ASN A 203 9.31 -24.15 9.44
N PHE A 204 9.01 -22.89 9.17
CA PHE A 204 7.71 -22.37 8.84
C PHE A 204 7.42 -22.46 7.35
#